data_08eab3a60081915a92e0a6bdc5d4ddf8
#
_entry.id   08eab3a60081915a92e0a6bdc5d4ddf8
#
_cell.length_a   1.000
_cell.length_b   1.000
_cell.length_c   1.000
_cell.angle_alpha   90.00
_cell.angle_beta   90.00
_cell.angle_gamma   90.00
#
_symmetry.space_group_name_H-M   'P 1'
#
loop_
_entity.id
_entity.type
_entity.pdbx_description
1 polymer ?
#
loop_
_entity_poly.entity_id
_entity_poly.type
_entity_poly.pdbx_seq_one_letter_code
_entity_poly.pdbx_strand_id
1 'polypeptide(L)'
;MARVALVTGGSRGIGAAISLGLQAAGCQVAATYAGNEAAAASFKAATGIAVFKWDVADAAACQAGIALVEAELGPVEILVNNAGITRDAAFHRMSLEQWQQVMSTNVDSLFTMTRPVWEGMRSRKFGRVISISSVNGQKGQFGQTNYAAAKAAAIGFTKALAQEGAALGITVNCICPGYIATEMVKAVPEEVLKAKILPQIPVGRLGEPEEIARCVAFLASDAAGFITGSTLSANGGQYMA
;
A
#
# COMPACT_ATOMS: atom_id res chain seq x y z
N MET A 1 18.49 -15.57 -7.53
CA MET A 1 18.44 -14.89 -6.22
C MET A 1 16.98 -14.61 -5.87
N ALA A 2 16.63 -14.51 -4.59
CA ALA A 2 15.30 -14.08 -4.19
C ALA A 2 15.08 -12.62 -4.62
N ARG A 3 13.88 -12.28 -5.07
CA ARG A 3 13.52 -10.89 -5.44
C ARG A 3 13.42 -10.02 -4.20
N VAL A 4 13.88 -8.79 -4.31
CA VAL A 4 13.76 -7.81 -3.22
C VAL A 4 12.42 -7.08 -3.33
N ALA A 5 11.65 -7.12 -2.25
CA ALA A 5 10.37 -6.44 -2.12
C ALA A 5 10.45 -5.37 -1.03
N LEU A 6 10.07 -4.14 -1.38
CA LEU A 6 9.99 -3.01 -0.46
C LEU A 6 8.52 -2.68 -0.16
N VAL A 7 8.12 -2.75 1.12
CA VAL A 7 6.75 -2.47 1.57
C VAL A 7 6.73 -1.23 2.45
N THR A 8 6.09 -0.16 1.99
CA THR A 8 5.97 1.06 2.81
C THR A 8 4.91 0.87 3.90
N GLY A 9 5.21 1.31 5.13
CA GLY A 9 4.34 1.02 6.28
C GLY A 9 4.20 -0.48 6.55
N GLY A 10 5.25 -1.26 6.25
CA GLY A 10 5.25 -2.73 6.21
C GLY A 10 5.34 -3.44 7.55
N SER A 11 5.38 -2.73 8.69
CA SER A 11 5.61 -3.33 10.01
C SER A 11 4.34 -3.52 10.86
N ARG A 12 3.14 -3.13 10.36
CA ARG A 12 1.86 -3.29 11.07
C ARG A 12 0.67 -3.42 10.12
N GLY A 13 -0.45 -3.90 10.64
CA GLY A 13 -1.72 -3.99 9.91
C GLY A 13 -1.61 -4.70 8.56
N ILE A 14 -2.22 -4.13 7.52
CA ILE A 14 -2.17 -4.67 6.15
C ILE A 14 -0.72 -4.78 5.65
N GLY A 15 0.11 -3.77 5.92
CA GLY A 15 1.51 -3.76 5.50
C GLY A 15 2.31 -4.92 6.08
N ALA A 16 2.11 -5.27 7.35
CA ALA A 16 2.78 -6.42 7.98
C ALA A 16 2.35 -7.75 7.34
N ALA A 17 1.05 -7.92 7.09
CA ALA A 17 0.54 -9.10 6.41
C ALA A 17 1.11 -9.21 4.97
N ILE A 18 1.21 -8.09 4.26
CA ILE A 18 1.84 -8.03 2.93
C ILE A 18 3.31 -8.43 3.01
N SER A 19 4.06 -7.89 3.98
CA SER A 19 5.48 -8.21 4.18
C SER A 19 5.67 -9.71 4.43
N LEU A 20 4.86 -10.30 5.31
CA LEU A 20 4.86 -11.74 5.60
C LEU A 20 4.45 -12.57 4.38
N GLY A 21 3.40 -12.15 3.65
CA GLY A 21 2.94 -12.84 2.45
C GLY A 21 4.00 -12.88 1.33
N LEU A 22 4.74 -11.79 1.13
CA LEU A 22 5.83 -11.71 0.17
C LEU A 22 7.05 -12.53 0.63
N GLN A 23 7.38 -12.53 1.93
CA GLN A 23 8.42 -13.38 2.49
C GLN A 23 8.07 -14.87 2.29
N ALA A 24 6.84 -15.28 2.58
CA ALA A 24 6.36 -16.64 2.35
C ALA A 24 6.37 -17.04 0.86
N ALA A 25 6.22 -16.06 -0.04
CA ALA A 25 6.35 -16.24 -1.49
C ALA A 25 7.82 -16.28 -1.98
N GLY A 26 8.81 -16.28 -1.07
CA GLY A 26 10.23 -16.39 -1.37
C GLY A 26 10.93 -15.07 -1.67
N CYS A 27 10.31 -13.92 -1.40
CA CYS A 27 10.96 -12.61 -1.54
C CYS A 27 11.84 -12.30 -0.33
N GLN A 28 12.92 -11.57 -0.56
CA GLN A 28 13.63 -10.85 0.48
C GLN A 28 12.94 -9.51 0.71
N VAL A 29 12.43 -9.29 1.93
CA VAL A 29 11.53 -8.17 2.21
C VAL A 29 12.19 -7.10 3.05
N ALA A 30 12.04 -5.83 2.63
CA ALA A 30 12.27 -4.64 3.43
C ALA A 30 10.93 -4.00 3.80
N ALA A 31 10.70 -3.72 5.08
CA ALA A 31 9.51 -3.01 5.56
C ALA A 31 9.90 -1.62 6.07
N THR A 32 9.17 -0.57 5.66
CA THR A 32 9.43 0.76 6.22
C THR A 32 8.42 1.14 7.30
N TYR A 33 8.84 2.07 8.16
CA TYR A 33 7.98 2.72 9.14
C TYR A 33 8.42 4.17 9.37
N ALA A 34 7.51 5.03 9.85
CA ALA A 34 7.84 6.42 10.15
C ALA A 34 8.00 6.69 11.66
N GLY A 35 7.03 6.33 12.49
CA GLY A 35 6.98 6.80 13.88
C GLY A 35 6.93 5.73 14.97
N ASN A 36 6.45 4.52 14.71
CA ASN A 36 6.28 3.50 15.76
C ASN A 36 7.47 2.53 15.82
N GLU A 37 8.53 2.96 16.51
CA GLU A 37 9.77 2.19 16.65
C GLU A 37 9.56 0.87 17.41
N ALA A 38 8.75 0.90 18.46
CA ALA A 38 8.48 -0.31 19.25
C ALA A 38 7.78 -1.40 18.43
N ALA A 39 6.78 -1.03 17.66
CA ALA A 39 6.10 -1.97 16.77
C ALA A 39 7.03 -2.50 15.67
N ALA A 40 7.88 -1.64 15.10
CA ALA A 40 8.84 -2.05 14.07
C ALA A 40 9.92 -3.00 14.65
N ALA A 41 10.43 -2.72 15.85
CA ALA A 41 11.38 -3.59 16.54
C ALA A 41 10.76 -4.96 16.86
N SER A 42 9.54 -4.98 17.40
CA SER A 42 8.79 -6.22 17.67
C SER A 42 8.52 -7.02 16.40
N PHE A 43 8.14 -6.35 15.32
CA PHE A 43 7.93 -6.98 14.03
C PHE A 43 9.22 -7.62 13.49
N LYS A 44 10.35 -6.88 13.53
CA LYS A 44 11.66 -7.40 13.12
C LYS A 44 12.06 -8.63 13.96
N ALA A 45 11.91 -8.55 15.29
CA ALA A 45 12.27 -9.64 16.19
C ALA A 45 11.43 -10.92 15.92
N ALA A 46 10.13 -10.75 15.62
CA ALA A 46 9.22 -11.87 15.39
C ALA A 46 9.38 -12.52 14.00
N THR A 47 9.78 -11.75 12.98
CA THR A 47 9.72 -12.18 11.58
C THR A 47 11.09 -12.30 10.90
N GLY A 48 12.11 -11.65 11.44
CA GLY A 48 13.41 -11.51 10.80
C GLY A 48 13.43 -10.54 9.60
N ILE A 49 12.29 -9.94 9.23
CA ILE A 49 12.19 -8.99 8.12
C ILE A 49 12.95 -7.70 8.48
N ALA A 50 13.80 -7.23 7.57
CA ALA A 50 14.53 -5.98 7.74
C ALA A 50 13.56 -4.79 7.80
N VAL A 51 13.76 -3.90 8.78
CA VAL A 51 12.94 -2.69 8.95
C VAL A 51 13.78 -1.44 8.83
N PHE A 52 13.26 -0.44 8.13
CA PHE A 52 13.94 0.82 7.86
C PHE A 52 13.04 2.00 8.24
N LYS A 53 13.62 3.07 8.76
CA LYS A 53 12.88 4.24 9.23
C LYS A 53 13.04 5.41 8.30
N TRP A 54 11.95 5.85 7.68
CA TRP A 54 11.82 7.17 7.05
C TRP A 54 10.35 7.54 6.82
N ASP A 55 10.09 8.82 6.62
CA ASP A 55 8.78 9.32 6.21
C ASP A 55 8.68 9.28 4.68
N VAL A 56 7.66 8.62 4.17
CA VAL A 56 7.41 8.51 2.72
C VAL A 56 7.04 9.85 2.06
N ALA A 57 6.66 10.85 2.85
CA ALA A 57 6.40 12.21 2.38
C ALA A 57 7.69 13.02 2.15
N ASP A 58 8.83 12.58 2.70
CA ASP A 58 10.14 13.22 2.51
C ASP A 58 10.89 12.57 1.35
N ALA A 59 10.99 13.29 0.23
CA ALA A 59 11.62 12.79 -0.98
C ALA A 59 13.13 12.48 -0.80
N ALA A 60 13.86 13.28 -0.01
CA ALA A 60 15.27 13.05 0.25
C ALA A 60 15.47 11.81 1.13
N ALA A 61 14.64 11.66 2.16
CA ALA A 61 14.64 10.48 3.02
C ALA A 61 14.26 9.19 2.25
N CYS A 62 13.30 9.27 1.33
CA CYS A 62 12.93 8.15 0.45
C CYS A 62 14.10 7.72 -0.44
N GLN A 63 14.77 8.67 -1.09
CA GLN A 63 15.92 8.37 -1.95
C GLN A 63 17.07 7.73 -1.17
N ALA A 64 17.43 8.30 -0.01
CA ALA A 64 18.48 7.77 0.86
C ALA A 64 18.10 6.39 1.43
N GLY A 65 16.85 6.24 1.88
CA GLY A 65 16.35 4.98 2.45
C GLY A 65 16.31 3.84 1.43
N ILE A 66 15.88 4.12 0.19
CA ILE A 66 15.90 3.13 -0.90
C ILE A 66 17.34 2.72 -1.22
N ALA A 67 18.28 3.67 -1.29
CA ALA A 67 19.69 3.36 -1.52
C ALA A 67 20.27 2.44 -0.43
N LEU A 68 19.89 2.63 0.85
CA LEU A 68 20.27 1.74 1.95
C LEU A 68 19.67 0.34 1.77
N VAL A 69 18.40 0.23 1.39
CA VAL A 69 17.75 -1.06 1.12
C VAL A 69 18.46 -1.78 -0.02
N GLU A 70 18.77 -1.09 -1.11
CA GLU A 70 19.44 -1.69 -2.27
C GLU A 70 20.88 -2.10 -1.96
N ALA A 71 21.59 -1.36 -1.11
CA ALA A 71 22.92 -1.72 -0.64
C ALA A 71 22.92 -2.97 0.26
N GLU A 72 21.89 -3.13 1.10
CA GLU A 72 21.80 -4.24 2.05
C GLU A 72 21.20 -5.51 1.46
N LEU A 73 20.14 -5.37 0.66
CA LEU A 73 19.33 -6.50 0.18
C LEU A 73 19.44 -6.74 -1.33
N GLY A 74 19.95 -5.80 -2.07
CA GLY A 74 19.97 -5.82 -3.54
C GLY A 74 18.87 -4.97 -4.17
N PRO A 75 18.82 -4.92 -5.51
CA PRO A 75 17.94 -4.00 -6.23
C PRO A 75 16.47 -4.26 -5.96
N VAL A 76 15.71 -3.22 -5.67
CA VAL A 76 14.26 -3.32 -5.45
C VAL A 76 13.56 -3.69 -6.76
N GLU A 77 12.92 -4.86 -6.78
CA GLU A 77 12.19 -5.40 -7.93
C GLU A 77 10.67 -5.34 -7.74
N ILE A 78 10.23 -5.32 -6.48
CA ILE A 78 8.82 -5.22 -6.09
C ILE A 78 8.67 -4.05 -5.13
N LEU A 79 7.83 -3.08 -5.47
CA LEU A 79 7.49 -1.96 -4.60
C LEU A 79 6.01 -2.02 -4.25
N VAL A 80 5.70 -2.02 -2.96
CA VAL A 80 4.33 -1.91 -2.46
C VAL A 80 4.14 -0.57 -1.75
N ASN A 81 3.42 0.34 -2.38
CA ASN A 81 3.01 1.62 -1.83
C ASN A 81 1.78 1.40 -0.94
N ASN A 82 2.02 1.08 0.34
CA ASN A 82 0.98 0.78 1.32
C ASN A 82 0.86 1.88 2.40
N ALA A 83 1.92 2.62 2.69
CA ALA A 83 1.87 3.68 3.69
C ALA A 83 0.74 4.68 3.39
N GLY A 84 0.02 5.07 4.43
CA GLY A 84 -1.08 6.03 4.30
C GLY A 84 -1.68 6.41 5.64
N ILE A 85 -2.32 7.58 5.66
CA ILE A 85 -3.01 8.14 6.82
C ILE A 85 -4.40 8.60 6.44
N THR A 86 -5.26 8.76 7.46
CA THR A 86 -6.54 9.48 7.37
C THR A 86 -6.50 10.71 8.27
N ARG A 87 -7.25 11.76 7.89
CA ARG A 87 -7.53 12.95 8.70
C ARG A 87 -8.98 13.35 8.41
N ASP A 88 -9.88 12.56 8.99
CA ASP A 88 -11.30 12.63 8.68
C ASP A 88 -11.94 13.89 9.28
N ALA A 89 -12.69 14.60 8.46
CA ALA A 89 -13.51 15.74 8.85
C ALA A 89 -14.57 15.99 7.78
N ALA A 90 -15.76 16.44 8.17
CA ALA A 90 -16.72 16.97 7.20
C ALA A 90 -16.08 18.17 6.48
N PHE A 91 -16.31 18.31 5.17
CA PHE A 91 -15.56 19.25 4.31
C PHE A 91 -15.53 20.69 4.84
N HIS A 92 -16.65 21.19 5.37
CA HIS A 92 -16.74 22.55 5.94
C HIS A 92 -15.93 22.74 7.24
N ARG A 93 -15.42 21.66 7.85
CA ARG A 93 -14.58 21.67 9.06
C ARG A 93 -13.15 21.18 8.77
N MET A 94 -12.89 20.68 7.56
CA MET A 94 -11.58 20.17 7.19
C MET A 94 -10.59 21.32 7.08
N SER A 95 -9.49 21.26 7.82
CA SER A 95 -8.42 22.24 7.69
C SER A 95 -7.54 21.96 6.47
N LEU A 96 -6.89 23.02 5.97
CA LEU A 96 -5.90 22.87 4.90
C LEU A 96 -4.76 21.93 5.32
N GLU A 97 -4.36 21.96 6.58
CA GLU A 97 -3.34 21.08 7.12
C GLU A 97 -3.76 19.61 7.06
N GLN A 98 -5.02 19.28 7.45
CA GLN A 98 -5.54 17.91 7.33
C GLN A 98 -5.56 17.43 5.87
N TRP A 99 -5.90 18.31 4.95
CA TRP A 99 -5.85 18.03 3.52
C TRP A 99 -4.42 17.77 3.07
N GLN A 100 -3.49 18.66 3.36
CA GLN A 100 -2.09 18.58 2.94
C GLN A 100 -1.37 17.36 3.51
N GLN A 101 -1.59 17.03 4.79
CA GLN A 101 -1.01 15.84 5.41
C GLN A 101 -1.43 14.56 4.67
N VAL A 102 -2.72 14.45 4.31
CA VAL A 102 -3.22 13.28 3.58
C VAL A 102 -2.68 13.24 2.16
N MET A 103 -2.64 14.37 1.46
CA MET A 103 -2.10 14.42 0.08
C MET A 103 -0.61 14.07 0.07
N SER A 104 0.18 14.67 0.94
CA SER A 104 1.62 14.44 0.98
C SER A 104 1.95 12.97 1.32
N THR A 105 1.29 12.38 2.33
CA THR A 105 1.57 10.99 2.70
C THR A 105 0.99 9.97 1.71
N ASN A 106 -0.21 10.21 1.17
CA ASN A 106 -0.92 9.18 0.39
C ASN A 106 -0.76 9.35 -1.13
N VAL A 107 -0.39 10.56 -1.62
CA VAL A 107 -0.25 10.84 -3.06
C VAL A 107 1.19 11.11 -3.42
N ASP A 108 1.84 12.11 -2.78
CA ASP A 108 3.22 12.46 -3.12
C ASP A 108 4.16 11.27 -2.89
N SER A 109 3.86 10.43 -1.88
CA SER A 109 4.60 9.19 -1.62
C SER A 109 4.60 8.20 -2.79
N LEU A 110 3.58 8.20 -3.65
CA LEU A 110 3.57 7.37 -4.86
C LEU A 110 4.74 7.74 -5.77
N PHE A 111 5.01 9.03 -5.89
CA PHE A 111 6.14 9.54 -6.68
C PHE A 111 7.46 9.35 -5.93
N THR A 112 7.56 9.79 -4.67
CA THR A 112 8.82 9.80 -3.91
C THR A 112 9.38 8.40 -3.69
N MET A 113 8.52 7.38 -3.59
CA MET A 113 8.92 5.98 -3.47
C MET A 113 9.15 5.28 -4.81
N THR A 114 8.34 5.60 -5.83
CA THR A 114 8.43 4.89 -7.11
C THR A 114 9.58 5.42 -7.98
N ARG A 115 9.79 6.74 -8.00
CA ARG A 115 10.79 7.38 -8.86
C ARG A 115 12.22 6.86 -8.65
N PRO A 116 12.72 6.67 -7.41
CA PRO A 116 14.08 6.16 -7.19
C PRO A 116 14.30 4.73 -7.70
N VAL A 117 13.32 3.84 -7.61
CA VAL A 117 13.45 2.43 -8.06
C VAL A 117 13.16 2.25 -9.56
N TRP A 118 12.49 3.24 -10.18
CA TRP A 118 11.94 3.12 -11.54
C TRP A 118 13.01 2.87 -12.60
N GLU A 119 14.11 3.63 -12.58
CA GLU A 119 15.17 3.49 -13.58
C GLU A 119 15.89 2.12 -13.47
N GLY A 120 16.08 1.63 -12.24
CA GLY A 120 16.59 0.29 -12.01
C GLY A 120 15.66 -0.80 -12.56
N MET A 121 14.35 -0.67 -12.36
CA MET A 121 13.36 -1.58 -12.95
C MET A 121 13.38 -1.53 -14.48
N ARG A 122 13.45 -0.33 -15.08
CA ARG A 122 13.54 -0.16 -16.53
C ARG A 122 14.77 -0.84 -17.12
N SER A 123 15.93 -0.63 -16.52
CA SER A 123 17.20 -1.19 -16.99
C SER A 123 17.22 -2.71 -16.94
N ARG A 124 16.60 -3.30 -15.89
CA ARG A 124 16.48 -4.75 -15.73
C ARG A 124 15.35 -5.36 -16.55
N LYS A 125 14.47 -4.54 -17.15
CA LYS A 125 13.25 -4.98 -17.84
C LYS A 125 12.35 -5.86 -16.96
N PHE A 126 12.29 -5.55 -15.69
CA PHE A 126 11.46 -6.19 -14.69
C PHE A 126 11.13 -5.24 -13.55
N GLY A 127 9.87 -5.21 -13.16
CA GLY A 127 9.40 -4.51 -11.96
C GLY A 127 7.95 -4.85 -11.65
N ARG A 128 7.60 -4.74 -10.37
CA ARG A 128 6.23 -4.86 -9.86
C ARG A 128 5.96 -3.68 -8.94
N VAL A 129 5.06 -2.80 -9.33
CA VAL A 129 4.61 -1.69 -8.50
C VAL A 129 3.15 -1.92 -8.14
N ILE A 130 2.86 -2.01 -6.84
CA ILE A 130 1.52 -2.30 -6.34
C ILE A 130 1.14 -1.21 -5.33
N SER A 131 0.07 -0.47 -5.62
CA SER A 131 -0.43 0.59 -4.73
C SER A 131 -1.64 0.09 -3.95
N ILE A 132 -1.65 0.31 -2.64
CA ILE A 132 -2.82 0.03 -1.80
C ILE A 132 -3.68 1.28 -1.73
N SER A 133 -4.76 1.27 -2.51
CA SER A 133 -5.79 2.29 -2.50
C SER A 133 -6.85 1.99 -1.42
N SER A 134 -8.12 2.18 -1.73
CA SER A 134 -9.26 1.90 -0.86
C SER A 134 -10.54 1.84 -1.68
N VAL A 135 -11.54 1.10 -1.19
CA VAL A 135 -12.91 1.21 -1.68
C VAL A 135 -13.42 2.65 -1.64
N ASN A 136 -12.93 3.47 -0.69
CA ASN A 136 -13.31 4.88 -0.58
C ASN A 136 -12.69 5.76 -1.67
N GLY A 137 -11.62 5.31 -2.33
CA GLY A 137 -11.12 5.94 -3.57
C GLY A 137 -12.00 5.64 -4.79
N GLN A 138 -12.81 4.59 -4.75
CA GLN A 138 -13.74 4.21 -5.83
C GLN A 138 -15.13 4.82 -5.62
N LYS A 139 -15.71 4.70 -4.41
CA LYS A 139 -17.09 5.14 -4.13
C LYS A 139 -17.21 6.49 -3.40
N GLY A 140 -16.11 6.99 -2.84
CA GLY A 140 -16.16 8.10 -1.89
C GLY A 140 -16.65 7.69 -0.50
N GLN A 141 -16.46 8.57 0.49
CA GLN A 141 -16.94 8.38 1.84
C GLN A 141 -17.17 9.73 2.51
N PHE A 142 -18.31 9.90 3.20
CA PHE A 142 -18.59 11.12 3.98
C PHE A 142 -17.49 11.36 5.02
N GLY A 143 -17.02 12.61 5.10
CA GLY A 143 -15.96 13.01 6.02
C GLY A 143 -14.53 12.66 5.56
N GLN A 144 -14.36 12.08 4.37
CA GLN A 144 -13.08 11.65 3.83
C GLN A 144 -12.75 12.24 2.45
N THR A 145 -13.11 13.49 2.20
CA THR A 145 -12.87 14.13 0.90
C THR A 145 -11.39 14.12 0.52
N ASN A 146 -10.49 14.39 1.47
CA ASN A 146 -9.05 14.32 1.30
C ASN A 146 -8.58 12.88 1.03
N TYR A 147 -9.01 11.92 1.86
CA TYR A 147 -8.60 10.53 1.74
C TYR A 147 -9.15 9.87 0.47
N ALA A 148 -10.42 10.10 0.15
CA ALA A 148 -11.04 9.58 -1.07
C ALA A 148 -10.34 10.14 -2.32
N ALA A 149 -10.05 11.45 -2.36
CA ALA A 149 -9.29 12.06 -3.44
C ALA A 149 -7.88 11.45 -3.58
N ALA A 150 -7.17 11.27 -2.46
CA ALA A 150 -5.84 10.67 -2.47
C ALA A 150 -5.86 9.21 -2.94
N LYS A 151 -6.84 8.42 -2.51
CA LYS A 151 -6.96 7.01 -2.91
C LYS A 151 -7.44 6.85 -4.36
N ALA A 152 -8.24 7.78 -4.88
CA ALA A 152 -8.57 7.89 -6.29
C ALA A 152 -7.34 8.27 -7.14
N ALA A 153 -6.48 9.17 -6.64
CA ALA A 153 -5.23 9.53 -7.31
C ALA A 153 -4.31 8.32 -7.51
N ALA A 154 -4.25 7.38 -6.55
CA ALA A 154 -3.48 6.14 -6.71
C ALA A 154 -3.96 5.28 -7.88
N ILE A 155 -5.27 5.27 -8.17
CA ILE A 155 -5.86 4.57 -9.32
C ILE A 155 -5.43 5.24 -10.63
N GLY A 156 -5.48 6.58 -10.69
CA GLY A 156 -5.02 7.34 -11.87
C GLY A 156 -3.53 7.17 -12.12
N PHE A 157 -2.70 7.31 -11.07
CA PHE A 157 -1.26 7.05 -11.10
C PHE A 157 -0.93 5.66 -11.66
N THR A 158 -1.62 4.64 -11.16
CA THR A 158 -1.45 3.24 -11.60
C THR A 158 -1.68 3.09 -13.10
N LYS A 159 -2.77 3.64 -13.63
CA LYS A 159 -3.14 3.53 -15.05
C LYS A 159 -2.13 4.23 -15.97
N ALA A 160 -1.67 5.40 -15.58
CA ALA A 160 -0.69 6.16 -16.36
C ALA A 160 0.67 5.47 -16.37
N LEU A 161 1.18 5.12 -15.19
CA LEU A 161 2.52 4.51 -15.06
C LEU A 161 2.58 3.10 -15.66
N ALA A 162 1.48 2.36 -15.66
CA ALA A 162 1.36 1.06 -16.33
C ALA A 162 1.66 1.15 -17.84
N GLN A 163 1.21 2.20 -18.50
CA GLN A 163 1.47 2.41 -19.93
C GLN A 163 2.96 2.66 -20.20
N GLU A 164 3.64 3.36 -19.29
CA GLU A 164 5.08 3.64 -19.42
C GLU A 164 5.94 2.39 -19.15
N GLY A 165 5.47 1.50 -18.26
CA GLY A 165 6.22 0.32 -17.83
C GLY A 165 6.00 -0.93 -18.67
N ALA A 166 4.84 -1.07 -19.32
CA ALA A 166 4.40 -2.32 -19.93
C ALA A 166 5.39 -2.92 -20.93
N ALA A 167 5.91 -2.11 -21.87
CA ALA A 167 6.87 -2.56 -22.87
C ALA A 167 8.25 -2.93 -22.26
N LEU A 168 8.48 -2.58 -21.00
CA LEU A 168 9.71 -2.84 -20.26
C LEU A 168 9.57 -3.99 -19.25
N GLY A 169 8.49 -4.77 -19.32
CA GLY A 169 8.24 -5.87 -18.38
C GLY A 169 7.89 -5.44 -16.95
N ILE A 170 7.53 -4.16 -16.78
CA ILE A 170 7.11 -3.60 -15.49
C ILE A 170 5.59 -3.58 -15.44
N THR A 171 5.01 -4.21 -14.43
CA THR A 171 3.57 -4.11 -14.17
C THR A 171 3.30 -3.14 -13.03
N VAL A 172 2.25 -2.33 -13.19
CA VAL A 172 1.79 -1.37 -12.19
C VAL A 172 0.32 -1.61 -11.94
N ASN A 173 -0.04 -1.99 -10.70
CA ASN A 173 -1.40 -2.35 -10.34
C ASN A 173 -1.84 -1.68 -9.03
N CYS A 174 -3.13 -1.60 -8.81
CA CYS A 174 -3.73 -1.02 -7.62
C CYS A 174 -4.68 -2.03 -6.97
N ILE A 175 -4.67 -2.12 -5.65
CA ILE A 175 -5.64 -2.90 -4.87
C ILE A 175 -6.51 -1.92 -4.09
N CYS A 176 -7.82 -2.15 -4.08
CA CYS A 176 -8.80 -1.36 -3.33
C CYS A 176 -9.43 -2.23 -2.23
N PRO A 177 -8.82 -2.29 -1.03
CA PRO A 177 -9.41 -2.98 0.10
C PRO A 177 -10.73 -2.33 0.54
N GLY A 178 -11.67 -3.15 1.03
CA GLY A 178 -12.80 -2.72 1.83
C GLY A 178 -12.41 -2.51 3.31
N TYR A 179 -13.36 -2.79 4.22
CA TYR A 179 -13.07 -2.80 5.64
C TYR A 179 -12.30 -4.07 6.02
N ILE A 180 -11.06 -3.89 6.48
CA ILE A 180 -10.12 -4.96 6.86
C ILE A 180 -9.94 -4.95 8.38
N ALA A 181 -9.90 -6.13 9.00
CA ALA A 181 -9.79 -6.36 10.44
C ALA A 181 -8.41 -5.98 11.03
N THR A 182 -8.01 -4.73 10.82
CA THR A 182 -6.81 -4.15 11.41
C THR A 182 -7.09 -3.65 12.84
N GLU A 183 -6.05 -3.37 13.62
CA GLU A 183 -6.16 -2.77 14.96
C GLU A 183 -7.05 -1.51 14.95
N MET A 184 -6.93 -0.68 13.91
CA MET A 184 -7.74 0.53 13.76
C MET A 184 -9.24 0.22 13.63
N VAL A 185 -9.62 -0.80 12.87
CA VAL A 185 -11.03 -1.18 12.68
C VAL A 185 -11.54 -1.97 13.88
N LYS A 186 -10.70 -2.81 14.51
CA LYS A 186 -11.04 -3.53 15.75
C LYS A 186 -11.25 -2.59 16.94
N ALA A 187 -10.71 -1.37 16.91
CA ALA A 187 -10.95 -0.35 17.93
C ALA A 187 -12.34 0.34 17.81
N VAL A 188 -13.07 0.12 16.71
CA VAL A 188 -14.43 0.63 16.55
C VAL A 188 -15.36 -0.15 17.49
N PRO A 189 -16.26 0.53 18.24
CA PRO A 189 -17.23 -0.16 19.09
C PRO A 189 -18.03 -1.22 18.33
N GLU A 190 -18.22 -2.39 18.95
CA GLU A 190 -18.85 -3.54 18.30
C GLU A 190 -20.26 -3.23 17.79
N GLU A 191 -21.02 -2.43 18.54
CA GLU A 191 -22.36 -1.98 18.12
C GLU A 191 -22.31 -1.17 16.81
N VAL A 192 -21.31 -0.28 16.67
CA VAL A 192 -21.13 0.52 15.45
C VAL A 192 -20.69 -0.37 14.30
N LEU A 193 -19.81 -1.33 14.58
CA LEU A 193 -19.35 -2.30 13.60
C LEU A 193 -20.54 -3.10 13.04
N LYS A 194 -21.37 -3.67 13.93
CA LYS A 194 -22.55 -4.48 13.56
C LYS A 194 -23.66 -3.66 12.90
N ALA A 195 -23.92 -2.45 13.40
CA ALA A 195 -25.06 -1.66 12.92
C ALA A 195 -24.74 -0.84 11.66
N LYS A 196 -23.48 -0.42 11.45
CA LYS A 196 -23.15 0.54 10.39
C LYS A 196 -22.14 0.03 9.37
N ILE A 197 -21.24 -0.87 9.74
CA ILE A 197 -20.15 -1.31 8.87
C ILE A 197 -20.48 -2.65 8.20
N LEU A 198 -20.75 -3.68 8.96
CA LEU A 198 -21.01 -5.02 8.42
C LEU A 198 -22.17 -5.06 7.41
N PRO A 199 -23.29 -4.33 7.61
CA PRO A 199 -24.38 -4.32 6.63
C PRO A 199 -23.99 -3.75 5.26
N GLN A 200 -22.89 -3.00 5.16
CA GLN A 200 -22.37 -2.48 3.89
C GLN A 200 -21.51 -3.48 3.13
N ILE A 201 -21.18 -4.62 3.74
CA ILE A 201 -20.28 -5.62 3.16
C ILE A 201 -21.13 -6.85 2.76
N PRO A 202 -21.40 -7.09 1.47
CA PRO A 202 -22.24 -8.22 1.04
C PRO A 202 -21.75 -9.59 1.52
N VAL A 203 -20.43 -9.80 1.66
CA VAL A 203 -19.85 -11.03 2.23
C VAL A 203 -20.16 -11.20 3.72
N GLY A 204 -20.63 -10.15 4.41
CA GLY A 204 -21.13 -10.20 5.80
C GLY A 204 -20.06 -10.20 6.88
N ARG A 205 -18.78 -9.98 6.53
CA ARG A 205 -17.66 -9.90 7.48
C ARG A 205 -16.61 -8.88 7.05
N LEU A 206 -15.75 -8.50 7.97
CA LEU A 206 -14.51 -7.81 7.60
C LEU A 206 -13.61 -8.73 6.78
N GLY A 207 -12.82 -8.14 5.89
CA GLY A 207 -11.69 -8.84 5.27
C GLY A 207 -10.55 -8.98 6.27
N GLU A 208 -9.73 -10.02 6.12
CA GLU A 208 -8.51 -10.18 6.91
C GLU A 208 -7.30 -9.57 6.17
N PRO A 209 -6.30 -9.02 6.89
CA PRO A 209 -5.09 -8.47 6.27
C PRO A 209 -4.40 -9.46 5.31
N GLU A 210 -4.44 -10.75 5.62
CA GLU A 210 -3.89 -11.84 4.81
C GLU A 210 -4.60 -12.00 3.46
N GLU A 211 -5.87 -11.60 3.36
CA GLU A 211 -6.61 -11.63 2.09
C GLU A 211 -6.07 -10.56 1.13
N ILE A 212 -5.68 -9.41 1.65
CA ILE A 212 -4.99 -8.36 0.87
C ILE A 212 -3.56 -8.81 0.52
N ALA A 213 -2.85 -9.41 1.47
CA ALA A 213 -1.51 -9.94 1.24
C ALA A 213 -1.46 -10.97 0.11
N ARG A 214 -2.45 -11.87 0.02
CA ARG A 214 -2.56 -12.83 -1.09
C ARG A 214 -2.75 -12.16 -2.44
N CYS A 215 -3.54 -11.08 -2.50
CA CYS A 215 -3.70 -10.29 -3.73
C CYS A 215 -2.37 -9.65 -4.15
N VAL A 216 -1.63 -9.09 -3.18
CA VAL A 216 -0.31 -8.50 -3.45
C VAL A 216 0.67 -9.56 -3.92
N ALA A 217 0.77 -10.71 -3.23
CA ALA A 217 1.67 -11.80 -3.60
C ALA A 217 1.38 -12.32 -5.02
N PHE A 218 0.10 -12.44 -5.39
CA PHE A 218 -0.30 -12.81 -6.75
C PHE A 218 0.16 -11.77 -7.77
N LEU A 219 -0.14 -10.49 -7.57
CA LEU A 219 0.24 -9.41 -8.50
C LEU A 219 1.76 -9.20 -8.58
N ALA A 220 2.51 -9.57 -7.54
CA ALA A 220 3.96 -9.52 -7.50
C ALA A 220 4.62 -10.70 -8.24
N SER A 221 3.89 -11.79 -8.47
CA SER A 221 4.40 -13.01 -9.09
C SER A 221 4.60 -12.91 -10.60
N ASP A 222 5.32 -13.87 -11.18
CA ASP A 222 5.47 -13.98 -12.64
C ASP A 222 4.15 -14.34 -13.33
N ALA A 223 3.25 -15.06 -12.64
CA ALA A 223 1.95 -15.45 -13.16
C ALA A 223 1.06 -14.24 -13.47
N ALA A 224 1.31 -13.08 -12.83
CA ALA A 224 0.60 -11.84 -13.08
C ALA A 224 1.27 -10.92 -14.13
N GLY A 225 2.25 -11.42 -14.88
CA GLY A 225 3.02 -10.61 -15.84
C GLY A 225 2.21 -9.97 -16.98
N PHE A 226 0.99 -10.43 -17.22
CA PHE A 226 0.06 -9.85 -18.22
C PHE A 226 -1.00 -8.93 -17.59
N ILE A 227 -0.94 -8.72 -16.26
CA ILE A 227 -1.87 -7.85 -15.52
C ILE A 227 -1.14 -6.55 -15.19
N THR A 228 -1.51 -5.46 -15.87
CA THR A 228 -0.99 -4.12 -15.62
C THR A 228 -2.07 -3.06 -15.82
N GLY A 229 -2.00 -1.94 -15.08
CA GLY A 229 -3.03 -0.90 -15.10
C GLY A 229 -4.34 -1.30 -14.40
N SER A 230 -4.39 -2.46 -13.77
CA SER A 230 -5.59 -3.01 -13.15
C SER A 230 -5.88 -2.38 -11.79
N THR A 231 -7.16 -2.24 -11.48
CA THR A 231 -7.67 -1.91 -10.14
C THR A 231 -8.41 -3.12 -9.59
N LEU A 232 -7.76 -3.85 -8.69
CA LEU A 232 -8.32 -5.04 -8.06
C LEU A 232 -9.13 -4.65 -6.82
N SER A 233 -10.46 -4.81 -6.88
CA SER A 233 -11.36 -4.57 -5.75
C SER A 233 -11.37 -5.80 -4.82
N ALA A 234 -10.77 -5.67 -3.63
CA ALA A 234 -10.75 -6.70 -2.59
C ALA A 234 -11.54 -6.21 -1.37
N ASN A 235 -12.87 -6.11 -1.51
CA ASN A 235 -13.73 -5.36 -0.61
C ASN A 235 -15.01 -6.10 -0.16
N GLY A 236 -15.10 -7.42 -0.38
CA GLY A 236 -16.26 -8.22 0.01
C GLY A 236 -17.57 -7.83 -0.70
N GLY A 237 -17.48 -7.23 -1.88
CA GLY A 237 -18.62 -6.75 -2.66
C GLY A 237 -19.14 -5.36 -2.25
N GLN A 238 -18.43 -4.65 -1.37
CA GLN A 238 -18.82 -3.32 -0.91
C GLN A 238 -18.88 -2.27 -2.04
N TYR A 239 -18.11 -2.49 -3.08
CA TYR A 239 -18.16 -1.75 -4.34
C TYR A 239 -17.84 -2.70 -5.50
N MET A 240 -18.63 -2.64 -6.54
CA MET A 240 -18.48 -3.40 -7.78
C MET A 240 -18.32 -2.39 -8.92
N ALA A 241 -17.20 -2.44 -9.65
CA ALA A 241 -16.92 -1.59 -10.82
C ALA A 241 -17.32 -2.29 -12.11
#